data_e9c1f7041debd47b8ab3c94a8eed02ce
#
_entry.id   e9c1f7041debd47b8ab3c94a8eed02ce
#
_cell.length_a   1.000
_cell.length_b   1.000
_cell.length_c   1.000
_cell.angle_alpha   90.00
_cell.angle_beta   90.00
_cell.angle_gamma   90.00
#
_symmetry.space_group_name_H-M   'P 1'
#
loop_
_entity.id
_entity.type
_entity.pdbx_description
1 polymer ?
#
loop_
_entity_poly.entity_id
_entity_poly.type
_entity_poly.pdbx_seq_one_letter_code
_entity_poly.pdbx_strand_id
1 'polypeptide(L)'
;MPVISYFFGIYVRMYNDDHAPPHVHVEYQGHEALVAIASGDIIEGALPRRAARLIKEWCLDQQAAPIEDWQLAQALLPLKRIPGADND
;
A
#
# COMPACT_ATOMS: atom_id res chain seq x y z
N MET A 1 -1.70 -8.47 10.65
CA MET A 1 -1.22 -8.02 9.35
C MET A 1 -0.60 -6.65 9.51
N PRO A 2 0.66 -6.49 9.14
CA PRO A 2 1.36 -5.25 9.43
C PRO A 2 0.87 -4.08 8.59
N VAL A 3 0.66 -2.97 9.27
CA VAL A 3 0.44 -1.69 8.62
C VAL A 3 1.83 -1.15 8.28
N ILE A 4 2.09 -0.95 6.99
CA ILE A 4 3.38 -0.42 6.56
C ILE A 4 3.37 1.09 6.39
N SER A 5 2.18 1.70 6.30
CA SER A 5 2.06 3.16 6.29
C SER A 5 0.65 3.56 6.69
N TYR A 6 0.53 4.79 7.19
CA TYR A 6 -0.76 5.37 7.54
C TYR A 6 -0.71 6.87 7.33
N PHE A 7 -1.64 7.41 6.55
CA PHE A 7 -1.68 8.84 6.27
C PHE A 7 -3.08 9.26 5.83
N PHE A 8 -3.52 10.41 6.27
CA PHE A 8 -4.83 11.00 5.94
C PHE A 8 -6.00 10.03 6.16
N GLY A 9 -5.91 9.17 7.19
CA GLY A 9 -6.94 8.18 7.47
C GLY A 9 -6.86 6.93 6.61
N ILE A 10 -5.83 6.81 5.77
CA ILE A 10 -5.63 5.66 4.88
C ILE A 10 -4.65 4.69 5.53
N TYR A 11 -5.09 3.45 5.73
CA TYR A 11 -4.21 2.37 6.20
C TYR A 11 -3.65 1.62 5.00
N VAL A 12 -2.34 1.43 4.97
CA VAL A 12 -1.68 0.64 3.93
C VAL A 12 -1.08 -0.57 4.60
N ARG A 13 -1.53 -1.75 4.18
CA ARG A 13 -1.09 -3.03 4.76
C ARG A 13 -0.48 -3.90 3.67
N MET A 14 0.35 -4.84 4.09
CA MET A 14 0.93 -5.82 3.18
C MET A 14 0.92 -7.17 3.88
N TYR A 15 0.52 -8.21 3.14
CA TYR A 15 0.42 -9.56 3.69
C TYR A 15 1.60 -10.39 3.25
N ASN A 16 2.03 -11.32 4.10
CA ASN A 16 3.10 -12.25 3.77
C ASN A 16 2.62 -13.23 2.70
N ASP A 17 3.55 -13.60 1.82
CA ASP A 17 3.31 -14.68 0.85
C ASP A 17 2.11 -14.43 -0.06
N ASP A 18 1.86 -13.16 -0.37
CA ASP A 18 0.80 -12.79 -1.29
C ASP A 18 1.26 -13.02 -2.73
N HIS A 19 0.31 -13.11 -3.68
CA HIS A 19 0.66 -13.43 -5.06
C HIS A 19 0.78 -12.17 -5.92
N ALA A 20 1.59 -12.28 -6.98
CA ALA A 20 1.87 -11.19 -7.90
C ALA A 20 0.60 -10.73 -8.63
N PRO A 21 0.53 -9.48 -9.09
CA PRO A 21 1.63 -8.49 -9.09
C PRO A 21 1.83 -7.86 -7.71
N PRO A 22 3.00 -7.24 -7.48
CA PRO A 22 3.23 -6.54 -6.20
C PRO A 22 2.15 -5.51 -5.93
N HIS A 23 1.51 -5.61 -4.76
CA HIS A 23 0.41 -4.75 -4.41
C HIS A 23 0.32 -4.53 -2.92
N VAL A 24 -0.43 -3.51 -2.53
CA VAL A 24 -0.73 -3.22 -1.13
C VAL A 24 -2.24 -3.31 -0.91
N HIS A 25 -2.62 -3.61 0.32
CA HIS A 25 -4.01 -3.63 0.76
C HIS A 25 -4.30 -2.28 1.43
N VAL A 26 -5.31 -1.59 0.93
CA VAL A 26 -5.63 -0.23 1.36
C VAL A 26 -7.02 -0.21 1.99
N GLU A 27 -7.12 0.42 3.14
CA GLU A 27 -8.39 0.58 3.83
C GLU A 27 -8.62 2.05 4.16
N TYR A 28 -9.82 2.55 3.86
CA TYR A 28 -10.19 3.93 4.15
C TYR A 28 -11.68 4.00 4.45
N GLN A 29 -12.04 4.37 5.67
CA GLN A 29 -13.44 4.57 6.11
C GLN A 29 -14.35 3.40 5.70
N GLY A 30 -13.89 2.18 5.92
CA GLY A 30 -14.67 0.99 5.59
C GLY A 30 -14.57 0.52 4.15
N HIS A 31 -13.91 1.29 3.29
CA HIS A 31 -13.63 0.87 1.91
C HIS A 31 -12.31 0.13 1.85
N GLU A 32 -12.23 -0.91 1.02
CA GLU A 32 -11.02 -1.70 0.86
C GLU A 32 -10.68 -1.86 -0.61
N ALA A 33 -9.40 -1.84 -0.92
CA ALA A 33 -8.93 -2.02 -2.28
C ALA A 33 -7.54 -2.61 -2.31
N LEU A 34 -7.22 -3.32 -3.39
CA LEU A 34 -5.86 -3.73 -3.71
C LEU A 34 -5.31 -2.73 -4.72
N VAL A 35 -4.11 -2.25 -4.48
CA VAL A 35 -3.48 -1.21 -5.31
C VAL A 35 -2.13 -1.71 -5.78
N ALA A 36 -1.92 -1.72 -7.10
CA ALA A 36 -0.64 -2.12 -7.68
C ALA A 36 0.43 -1.07 -7.34
N ILE A 37 1.56 -1.53 -6.81
CA ILE A 37 2.61 -0.61 -6.37
C ILE A 37 3.20 0.15 -7.56
N ALA A 38 3.41 -0.53 -8.68
CA ALA A 38 4.09 0.07 -9.83
C ALA A 38 3.33 1.24 -10.44
N SER A 39 1.99 1.15 -10.49
CA SER A 39 1.17 2.15 -11.14
C SER A 39 0.35 3.01 -10.16
N GLY A 40 0.13 2.50 -8.95
CA GLY A 40 -0.76 3.14 -8.00
C GLY A 40 -2.24 2.98 -8.35
N ASP A 41 -2.55 2.11 -9.31
CA ASP A 41 -3.94 1.89 -9.74
C ASP A 41 -4.61 0.81 -8.91
N ILE A 42 -5.91 0.98 -8.69
CA ILE A 42 -6.72 -0.04 -8.02
C ILE A 42 -6.91 -1.21 -8.96
N ILE A 43 -6.56 -2.41 -8.48
CA ILE A 43 -6.75 -3.64 -9.25
C ILE A 43 -7.94 -4.45 -8.74
N GLU A 44 -8.40 -4.20 -7.52
CA GLU A 44 -9.56 -4.89 -6.97
C GLU A 44 -10.16 -4.02 -5.86
N GLY A 45 -11.47 -4.03 -5.74
CA GLY A 45 -12.16 -3.22 -4.74
C GLY A 45 -12.36 -1.79 -5.20
N ALA A 46 -12.67 -0.90 -4.27
CA ALA A 46 -12.95 0.50 -4.60
C ALA A 46 -12.64 1.41 -3.43
N LEU A 47 -12.22 2.64 -3.75
CA LEU A 47 -11.97 3.69 -2.76
C LEU A 47 -12.67 4.97 -3.23
N PRO A 48 -13.08 5.86 -2.30
CA PRO A 48 -13.51 7.18 -2.70
C PRO A 48 -12.43 7.89 -3.51
N ARG A 49 -12.85 8.78 -4.40
CA ARG A 49 -11.94 9.44 -5.35
C ARG A 49 -10.73 10.06 -4.66
N ARG A 50 -10.94 10.75 -3.54
CA ARG A 50 -9.85 11.41 -2.83
C ARG A 50 -8.82 10.39 -2.31
N ALA A 51 -9.29 9.31 -1.71
CA ALA A 51 -8.39 8.28 -1.19
C ALA A 51 -7.65 7.58 -2.31
N ALA A 52 -8.34 7.29 -3.42
CA ALA A 52 -7.72 6.67 -4.59
C ALA A 52 -6.59 7.55 -5.15
N ARG A 53 -6.81 8.88 -5.20
CA ARG A 53 -5.79 9.81 -5.68
C ARG A 53 -4.60 9.85 -4.72
N LEU A 54 -4.86 9.93 -3.42
CA LEU A 54 -3.79 10.02 -2.43
C LEU A 54 -2.92 8.78 -2.42
N ILE A 55 -3.53 7.59 -2.52
CA ILE A 55 -2.74 6.36 -2.53
C ILE A 55 -1.95 6.21 -3.83
N LYS A 56 -2.52 6.66 -4.95
CA LYS A 56 -1.80 6.63 -6.21
C LYS A 56 -0.55 7.52 -6.15
N GLU A 57 -0.70 8.73 -5.62
CA GLU A 57 0.42 9.66 -5.47
C GLU A 57 1.49 9.06 -4.56
N TRP A 58 1.08 8.46 -3.45
CA TRP A 58 1.99 7.83 -2.52
C TRP A 58 2.78 6.70 -3.19
N CYS A 59 2.09 5.84 -3.96
CA CYS A 59 2.76 4.75 -4.66
C CYS A 59 3.78 5.27 -5.67
N LEU A 60 3.43 6.31 -6.43
CA LEU A 60 4.33 6.86 -7.43
C LEU A 60 5.54 7.54 -6.81
N ASP A 61 5.35 8.17 -5.63
CA ASP A 61 6.44 8.83 -4.92
C ASP A 61 7.34 7.84 -4.19
N GLN A 62 6.79 6.71 -3.75
CA GLN A 62 7.47 5.76 -2.87
C GLN A 62 7.65 4.41 -3.57
N GLN A 63 8.21 4.41 -4.78
CA GLN A 63 8.31 3.16 -5.54
C GLN A 63 9.24 2.13 -4.88
N ALA A 64 10.39 2.56 -4.41
CA ALA A 64 11.41 1.62 -3.90
C ALA A 64 10.99 0.96 -2.58
N ALA A 65 10.43 1.72 -1.64
CA ALA A 65 10.16 1.21 -0.31
C ALA A 65 9.07 0.14 -0.27
N PRO A 66 7.90 0.33 -0.91
CA PRO A 66 6.90 -0.75 -0.93
C PRO A 66 7.37 -1.98 -1.71
N ILE A 67 8.17 -1.82 -2.75
CA ILE A 67 8.72 -2.95 -3.48
C ILE A 67 9.68 -3.73 -2.58
N GLU A 68 10.51 -3.04 -1.80
CA GLU A 68 11.38 -3.71 -0.83
C GLU A 68 10.55 -4.49 0.18
N ASP A 69 9.50 -3.89 0.72
CA ASP A 69 8.61 -4.58 1.66
C ASP A 69 7.93 -5.78 1.01
N TRP A 70 7.55 -5.68 -0.28
CA TRP A 70 6.99 -6.82 -0.99
C TRP A 70 7.98 -7.99 -1.01
N GLN A 71 9.26 -7.70 -1.28
CA GLN A 71 10.30 -8.74 -1.28
C GLN A 71 10.48 -9.34 0.11
N LEU A 72 10.47 -8.49 1.15
CA LEU A 72 10.57 -8.97 2.53
C LEU A 72 9.38 -9.86 2.89
N ALA A 73 8.17 -9.49 2.47
CA ALA A 73 6.97 -10.27 2.72
C ALA A 73 7.02 -11.63 2.04
N GLN A 74 7.54 -11.68 0.80
CA GLN A 74 7.71 -12.96 0.09
C GLN A 74 8.71 -13.86 0.80
N ALA A 75 9.70 -13.28 1.45
CA ALA A 75 10.71 -14.03 2.20
C ALA A 75 10.29 -14.29 3.66
N LEU A 76 9.07 -13.90 4.04
CA LEU A 76 8.52 -14.03 5.39
C LEU A 76 9.37 -13.33 6.43
N LEU A 77 9.97 -12.21 6.04
CA LEU A 77 10.78 -11.37 6.93
C LEU A 77 9.97 -10.16 7.42
N PRO A 78 10.37 -9.54 8.54
CA PRO A 78 9.67 -8.37 9.06
C PRO A 78 9.67 -7.22 8.04
N LEU A 79 8.53 -6.53 7.94
CA LEU A 79 8.38 -5.42 7.03
C LEU A 79 8.81 -4.12 7.69
N LYS A 80 9.21 -3.14 6.86
CA LYS A 80 9.64 -1.83 7.33
C LYS A 80 8.48 -0.83 7.22
N ARG A 81 8.38 0.08 8.19
CA ARG A 81 7.42 1.16 8.12
C ARG A 81 7.87 2.19 7.09
N ILE A 82 6.93 2.68 6.30
CA ILE A 82 7.21 3.64 5.22
C ILE A 82 6.54 4.96 5.56
N PRO A 83 7.22 6.12 5.38
CA PRO A 83 6.58 7.41 5.63
C PRO A 83 5.33 7.61 4.79
N GLY A 84 4.31 8.21 5.39
CA GLY A 84 3.06 8.51 4.71
C GLY A 84 3.16 9.75 3.84
N ALA A 85 2.10 9.99 3.05
CA ALA A 85 2.04 11.16 2.18
C ALA A 85 1.96 12.47 2.97
N ASP A 86 1.57 12.39 4.25
CA ASP A 86 1.55 13.55 5.15
C ASP A 86 2.89 13.76 5.85
N ASN A 87 3.90 13.05 5.41
CA ASN A 87 5.28 13.24 5.82
C ASN A 87 5.60 12.79 7.25
N ASP A 88 4.97 11.76 7.71
CA ASP A 88 5.27 11.19 9.03
C ASP A 88 6.32 10.10 8.98
#